data_6076027a54eaebafd9a6fce2083a7234
#
_entry.id   6076027a54eaebafd9a6fce2083a7234
#
_cell.length_a   1.000
_cell.length_b   1.000
_cell.length_c   1.000
_cell.angle_alpha   90.00
_cell.angle_beta   90.00
_cell.angle_gamma   90.00
#
_symmetry.space_group_name_H-M   'P 1'
#
loop_
_entity.id
_entity.type
_entity.pdbx_description
1 polymer ?
#
loop_
_entity_poly.entity_id
_entity_poly.type
_entity_poly.pdbx_seq_one_letter_code
_entity_poly.pdbx_strand_id
1 'polypeptide(L)'
;MLSLSGHKLHSPKGIGVLYIRKGTKFSPFMIGGHQEKGRRGGTENVPYIIGLGKACELAKKHLDEENTRVKALRDYLEAKILEKIPNTLVNGDPLHRLPNTVSVSFEYVEGESILLLLSDLGICASSGSACTSGSLEPSHVLRAMGVPFTAAHGSIRFSLSIYNTKEE
;
A
#
# COMPACT_ATOMS: atom_id res chain seq x y z
N MET A 1 -5.23 18.99 -2.65
CA MET A 1 -5.33 18.31 -1.35
C MET A 1 -4.64 16.97 -1.43
N LEU A 2 -4.11 16.46 -0.30
CA LEU A 2 -3.50 15.13 -0.20
C LEU A 2 -3.90 14.51 1.14
N SER A 3 -4.41 13.29 1.14
CA SER A 3 -4.72 12.54 2.36
C SER A 3 -3.66 11.47 2.63
N LEU A 4 -3.29 11.31 3.88
CA LEU A 4 -2.36 10.30 4.36
C LEU A 4 -3.02 9.46 5.46
N SER A 5 -2.77 8.17 5.45
CA SER A 5 -3.17 7.25 6.53
C SER A 5 -1.94 6.90 7.35
N GLY A 6 -1.95 7.22 8.64
CA GLY A 6 -0.77 7.09 9.49
C GLY A 6 -0.21 5.67 9.59
N HIS A 7 -1.09 4.66 9.64
CA HIS A 7 -0.63 3.26 9.74
C HIS A 7 0.15 2.77 8.51
N LYS A 8 0.06 3.46 7.37
CA LYS A 8 0.89 3.18 6.18
C LYS A 8 2.34 3.64 6.36
N LEU A 9 2.61 4.42 7.40
CA LEU A 9 3.94 4.89 7.83
C LEU A 9 4.34 4.30 9.18
N HIS A 10 3.76 3.16 9.59
CA HIS A 10 3.97 2.52 10.89
C HIS A 10 3.56 3.36 12.11
N SER A 11 2.69 4.36 11.93
CA SER A 11 2.03 5.07 13.02
C SER A 11 0.90 4.22 13.63
N PRO A 12 0.42 4.53 14.84
CA PRO A 12 -0.79 3.91 15.38
C PRO A 12 -1.97 4.01 14.41
N LYS A 13 -2.82 2.99 14.41
CA LYS A 13 -4.06 3.00 13.62
C LYS A 13 -5.03 4.05 14.17
N GLY A 14 -5.80 4.71 13.30
CA GLY A 14 -6.81 5.69 13.69
C GLY A 14 -6.36 7.13 13.60
N ILE A 15 -5.19 7.41 13.04
CA ILE A 15 -4.69 8.76 12.75
C ILE A 15 -4.38 8.93 11.26
N GLY A 16 -4.64 10.10 10.73
CA GLY A 16 -4.31 10.49 9.37
C GLY A 16 -4.13 12.00 9.23
N VAL A 17 -3.73 12.43 8.07
CA VAL A 17 -3.51 13.84 7.72
C VAL A 17 -4.24 14.19 6.44
N LEU A 18 -4.83 15.38 6.43
CA LEU A 18 -5.26 16.03 5.20
C LEU A 18 -4.40 17.28 4.96
N TYR A 19 -3.53 17.21 3.96
CA TYR A 19 -2.82 18.38 3.48
C TYR A 19 -3.72 19.19 2.55
N ILE A 20 -3.80 20.49 2.81
CA ILE A 20 -4.57 21.43 2.00
C ILE A 20 -3.64 22.57 1.58
N ARG A 21 -3.44 22.72 0.27
CA ARG A 21 -2.66 23.84 -0.27
C ARG A 21 -3.32 25.17 0.11
N LYS A 22 -2.52 26.16 0.52
CA LYS A 22 -3.01 27.50 0.84
C LYS A 22 -3.88 28.04 -0.31
N GLY A 23 -5.03 28.61 0.02
CA GLY A 23 -6.01 29.14 -0.93
C GLY A 23 -7.02 28.12 -1.47
N THR A 24 -6.86 26.83 -1.19
CA THR A 24 -7.86 25.82 -1.56
C THR A 24 -9.09 25.95 -0.66
N LYS A 25 -10.25 26.21 -1.26
CA LYS A 25 -11.53 26.23 -0.53
C LYS A 25 -11.99 24.81 -0.25
N PHE A 26 -12.48 24.56 0.97
CA PHE A 26 -13.15 23.32 1.36
C PHE A 26 -14.12 23.60 2.51
N SER A 27 -15.10 22.75 2.68
CA SER A 27 -16.02 22.79 3.81
C SER A 27 -15.69 21.65 4.77
N PRO A 28 -15.69 21.87 6.10
CA PRO A 28 -15.53 20.81 7.08
C PRO A 28 -16.61 19.73 6.90
N PHE A 29 -16.21 18.47 6.87
CA PHE A 29 -17.14 17.36 6.85
C PHE A 29 -17.63 17.00 8.28
N MET A 30 -16.70 17.01 9.24
CA MET A 30 -17.03 16.78 10.66
C MET A 30 -17.40 18.11 11.31
N ILE A 31 -18.68 18.36 11.45
CA ILE A 31 -19.23 19.59 12.04
C ILE A 31 -19.25 19.46 13.57
N GLY A 32 -18.94 20.53 14.29
CA GLY A 32 -18.92 20.55 15.76
C GLY A 32 -18.14 21.75 16.28
N GLY A 33 -17.17 21.50 17.18
CA GLY A 33 -16.32 22.52 17.75
C GLY A 33 -15.34 23.14 16.74
N HIS A 34 -14.46 24.00 17.26
CA HIS A 34 -13.52 24.77 16.42
C HIS A 34 -12.12 24.19 16.33
N GLN A 35 -11.98 22.85 16.52
CA GLN A 35 -10.70 22.18 16.46
C GLN A 35 -10.08 22.34 15.05
N GLU A 36 -8.76 22.22 14.99
CA GLU A 36 -7.97 22.46 13.75
C GLU A 36 -8.31 23.81 13.08
N LYS A 37 -8.54 24.85 13.89
CA LYS A 37 -8.93 26.19 13.41
C LYS A 37 -10.28 26.18 12.67
N GLY A 38 -11.26 25.45 13.18
CA GLY A 38 -12.59 25.33 12.61
C GLY A 38 -12.67 24.39 11.38
N ARG A 39 -11.64 23.57 11.16
CA ARG A 39 -11.59 22.67 9.99
C ARG A 39 -12.23 21.32 10.25
N ARG A 40 -12.45 20.96 11.51
CA ARG A 40 -13.17 19.76 11.94
C ARG A 40 -13.71 19.92 13.36
N GLY A 41 -14.71 19.14 13.71
CA GLY A 41 -15.16 18.96 15.08
C GLY A 41 -14.42 17.80 15.77
N GLY A 42 -14.49 17.75 17.10
CA GLY A 42 -13.97 16.70 17.96
C GLY A 42 -12.58 17.00 18.53
N THR A 43 -12.33 16.52 19.73
CA THR A 43 -11.06 16.68 20.45
C THR A 43 -9.90 16.07 19.66
N GLU A 44 -8.77 16.75 19.64
CA GLU A 44 -7.55 16.27 19.01
C GLU A 44 -7.01 15.04 19.76
N ASN A 45 -6.70 13.97 19.00
CA ASN A 45 -6.05 12.79 19.53
C ASN A 45 -4.54 13.02 19.64
N VAL A 46 -4.13 13.81 20.63
CA VAL A 46 -2.75 14.27 20.83
C VAL A 46 -1.75 13.11 20.85
N PRO A 47 -1.95 12.00 21.59
CA PRO A 47 -0.99 10.88 21.58
C PRO A 47 -0.74 10.32 20.18
N TYR A 48 -1.78 10.18 19.37
CA TYR A 48 -1.67 9.63 18.02
C TYR A 48 -1.09 10.65 17.02
N ILE A 49 -1.35 11.94 17.25
CA ILE A 49 -0.71 13.02 16.48
C ILE A 49 0.81 13.01 16.69
N ILE A 50 1.25 12.84 17.96
CA ILE A 50 2.68 12.71 18.29
C ILE A 50 3.26 11.45 17.66
N GLY A 51 2.55 10.31 17.75
CA GLY A 51 2.95 9.06 17.12
C GLY A 51 3.12 9.18 15.61
N LEU A 52 2.19 9.89 14.94
CA LEU A 52 2.29 10.18 13.52
C LEU A 52 3.50 11.08 13.18
N GLY A 53 3.75 12.10 13.99
CA GLY A 53 4.92 12.96 13.83
C GLY A 53 6.22 12.15 13.90
N LYS A 54 6.32 11.22 14.86
CA LYS A 54 7.49 10.32 14.99
C LYS A 54 7.60 9.36 13.78
N ALA A 55 6.49 8.82 13.32
CA ALA A 55 6.47 7.95 12.14
C ALA A 55 6.97 8.70 10.88
N CYS A 56 6.57 9.95 10.68
CA CYS A 56 7.06 10.79 9.57
C CYS A 56 8.57 11.08 9.69
N GLU A 57 9.06 11.34 10.89
CA GLU A 57 10.50 11.53 11.14
C GLU A 57 11.29 10.28 10.77
N LEU A 58 10.83 9.09 11.20
CA LEU A 58 11.47 7.82 10.89
C LEU A 58 11.40 7.48 9.39
N ALA A 59 10.26 7.69 8.76
CA ALA A 59 10.12 7.50 7.32
C ALA A 59 11.10 8.36 6.52
N LYS A 60 11.27 9.62 6.92
CA LYS A 60 12.27 10.51 6.30
C LYS A 60 13.70 10.00 6.53
N LYS A 61 14.01 9.51 7.73
CA LYS A 61 15.34 8.97 8.06
C LYS A 61 15.71 7.76 7.23
N HIS A 62 14.73 6.88 6.94
CA HIS A 62 14.94 5.63 6.20
C HIS A 62 14.63 5.73 4.70
N LEU A 63 14.40 6.93 4.18
CA LEU A 63 14.02 7.12 2.78
C LEU A 63 15.08 6.60 1.79
N ASP A 64 16.36 6.80 2.09
CA ASP A 64 17.45 6.31 1.24
C ASP A 64 17.54 4.78 1.28
N GLU A 65 17.32 4.17 2.43
CA GLU A 65 17.27 2.71 2.60
C GLU A 65 16.12 2.09 1.80
N GLU A 66 14.93 2.71 1.85
CA GLU A 66 13.78 2.31 1.03
C GLU A 66 14.11 2.35 -0.47
N ASN A 67 14.74 3.42 -0.93
CA ASN A 67 15.06 3.61 -2.35
C ASN A 67 16.28 2.80 -2.83
N THR A 68 17.02 2.17 -1.95
CA THR A 68 18.21 1.36 -2.29
C THR A 68 18.01 -0.10 -1.91
N ARG A 69 18.20 -0.45 -0.64
CA ARG A 69 18.16 -1.85 -0.17
C ARG A 69 16.80 -2.50 -0.35
N VAL A 70 15.72 -1.82 0.08
CA VAL A 70 14.36 -2.38 -0.07
C VAL A 70 13.97 -2.51 -1.54
N LYS A 71 14.34 -1.50 -2.35
CA LYS A 71 14.17 -1.58 -3.81
C LYS A 71 14.90 -2.80 -4.40
N ALA A 72 16.13 -3.05 -3.98
CA ALA A 72 16.91 -4.19 -4.47
C ALA A 72 16.27 -5.54 -4.07
N LEU A 73 15.72 -5.65 -2.86
CA LEU A 73 14.95 -6.82 -2.42
C LEU A 73 13.69 -7.00 -3.27
N ARG A 74 12.95 -5.92 -3.53
CA ARG A 74 11.78 -5.93 -4.40
C ARG A 74 12.14 -6.40 -5.82
N ASP A 75 13.20 -5.85 -6.41
CA ASP A 75 13.65 -6.20 -7.75
C ASP A 75 14.08 -7.69 -7.82
N TYR A 76 14.74 -8.18 -6.76
CA TYR A 76 15.11 -9.58 -6.64
C TYR A 76 13.89 -10.51 -6.57
N LEU A 77 12.90 -10.18 -5.72
CA LEU A 77 11.65 -10.95 -5.61
C LEU A 77 10.92 -11.02 -6.96
N GLU A 78 10.75 -9.88 -7.63
CA GLU A 78 10.08 -9.80 -8.92
C GLU A 78 10.79 -10.64 -9.98
N ALA A 79 12.11 -10.51 -10.08
CA ALA A 79 12.91 -11.28 -11.03
C ALA A 79 12.78 -12.79 -10.77
N LYS A 80 12.78 -13.23 -9.50
CA LYS A 80 12.63 -14.64 -9.15
C LYS A 80 11.23 -15.19 -9.43
N ILE A 81 10.20 -14.40 -9.23
CA ILE A 81 8.84 -14.78 -9.61
C ILE A 81 8.75 -14.98 -11.13
N LEU A 82 9.23 -14.02 -11.92
CA LEU A 82 9.19 -14.09 -13.38
C LEU A 82 10.04 -15.24 -13.95
N GLU A 83 11.18 -15.53 -13.32
CA GLU A 83 12.07 -16.62 -13.72
C GLU A 83 11.43 -18.01 -13.48
N LYS A 84 10.71 -18.16 -12.36
CA LYS A 84 10.28 -19.49 -11.90
C LYS A 84 8.82 -19.82 -12.20
N ILE A 85 7.97 -18.82 -12.40
CA ILE A 85 6.53 -19.01 -12.55
C ILE A 85 6.09 -18.57 -13.94
N PRO A 86 5.69 -19.50 -14.81
CA PRO A 86 5.19 -19.14 -16.13
C PRO A 86 3.84 -18.42 -16.04
N ASN A 87 3.45 -17.76 -17.14
CA ASN A 87 2.18 -17.04 -17.26
C ASN A 87 1.99 -15.99 -16.14
N THR A 88 3.08 -15.29 -15.82
CA THR A 88 3.10 -14.21 -14.83
C THR A 88 3.27 -12.86 -15.52
N LEU A 89 2.46 -11.89 -15.13
CA LEU A 89 2.51 -10.51 -15.62
C LEU A 89 2.84 -9.57 -14.46
N VAL A 90 3.77 -8.63 -14.68
CA VAL A 90 4.00 -7.52 -13.73
C VAL A 90 3.02 -6.40 -14.03
N ASN A 91 2.31 -5.93 -13.02
CA ASN A 91 1.36 -4.84 -13.14
C ASN A 91 2.05 -3.49 -12.84
N GLY A 92 1.75 -2.48 -13.65
CA GLY A 92 2.24 -1.12 -13.47
C GLY A 92 3.47 -0.77 -14.29
N ASP A 93 3.95 0.45 -14.09
CA ASP A 93 5.14 0.95 -14.78
C ASP A 93 6.42 0.37 -14.14
N PRO A 94 7.35 -0.20 -14.92
CA PRO A 94 8.57 -0.80 -14.37
C PRO A 94 9.56 0.23 -13.79
N LEU A 95 9.49 1.49 -14.22
CA LEU A 95 10.42 2.56 -13.83
C LEU A 95 9.81 3.52 -12.81
N HIS A 96 8.54 3.90 -13.00
CA HIS A 96 7.87 4.93 -12.21
C HIS A 96 6.90 4.30 -11.19
N ARG A 97 7.44 3.66 -10.18
CA ARG A 97 6.68 2.97 -9.12
C ARG A 97 7.35 3.07 -7.75
N LEU A 98 6.62 2.75 -6.71
CA LEU A 98 7.17 2.71 -5.34
C LEU A 98 8.29 1.67 -5.23
N PRO A 99 9.33 1.94 -4.43
CA PRO A 99 10.48 1.05 -4.30
C PRO A 99 10.15 -0.30 -3.66
N ASN A 100 9.14 -0.36 -2.82
CA ASN A 100 8.86 -1.48 -1.93
C ASN A 100 7.70 -2.40 -2.38
N THR A 101 7.10 -2.15 -3.53
CA THR A 101 5.87 -2.86 -3.94
C THR A 101 6.09 -3.64 -5.22
N VAL A 102 5.73 -4.94 -5.20
CA VAL A 102 5.58 -5.81 -6.38
C VAL A 102 4.10 -6.11 -6.54
N SER A 103 3.55 -5.86 -7.72
CA SER A 103 2.22 -6.30 -8.11
C SER A 103 2.35 -7.23 -9.30
N VAL A 104 1.98 -8.47 -9.12
CA VAL A 104 2.03 -9.51 -10.16
C VAL A 104 0.67 -10.14 -10.34
N SER A 105 0.38 -10.57 -11.54
CA SER A 105 -0.82 -11.33 -11.88
C SER A 105 -0.40 -12.70 -12.42
N PHE A 106 -1.00 -13.75 -11.87
CA PHE A 106 -0.81 -15.12 -12.32
C PHE A 106 -2.04 -15.53 -13.13
N GLU A 107 -1.86 -15.88 -14.39
CA GLU A 107 -2.97 -16.28 -15.24
C GLU A 107 -3.57 -17.62 -14.81
N TYR A 108 -4.87 -17.74 -14.93
CA TYR A 108 -5.65 -18.97 -14.67
C TYR A 108 -5.63 -19.46 -13.22
N VAL A 109 -5.28 -18.61 -12.27
CA VAL A 109 -5.25 -18.94 -10.84
C VAL A 109 -6.03 -17.89 -10.05
N GLU A 110 -6.73 -18.33 -9.03
CA GLU A 110 -7.44 -17.43 -8.11
C GLU A 110 -6.50 -16.85 -7.05
N GLY A 111 -6.46 -15.51 -6.97
CA GLY A 111 -5.61 -14.79 -6.01
C GLY A 111 -5.91 -15.11 -4.55
N GLU A 112 -7.18 -15.32 -4.18
CA GLU A 112 -7.55 -15.71 -2.81
C GLU A 112 -6.97 -17.08 -2.44
N SER A 113 -6.99 -18.03 -3.35
CA SER A 113 -6.39 -19.34 -3.13
C SER A 113 -4.88 -19.23 -2.91
N ILE A 114 -4.19 -18.38 -3.70
CA ILE A 114 -2.77 -18.10 -3.51
C ILE A 114 -2.53 -17.48 -2.12
N LEU A 115 -3.35 -16.51 -1.70
CA LEU A 115 -3.21 -15.85 -0.41
C LEU A 115 -3.39 -16.83 0.76
N LEU A 116 -4.34 -17.75 0.68
CA LEU A 116 -4.54 -18.77 1.70
C LEU A 116 -3.32 -19.69 1.83
N LEU A 117 -2.80 -20.18 0.70
CA LEU A 117 -1.60 -21.02 0.70
C LEU A 117 -0.36 -20.29 1.21
N LEU A 118 -0.19 -19.02 0.85
CA LEU A 118 0.90 -18.18 1.37
C LEU A 118 0.76 -17.97 2.88
N SER A 119 -0.46 -17.73 3.35
CA SER A 119 -0.76 -17.56 4.78
C SER A 119 -0.42 -18.82 5.60
N ASP A 120 -0.71 -20.01 5.09
CA ASP A 120 -0.34 -21.27 5.71
C ASP A 120 1.18 -21.45 5.85
N LEU A 121 1.94 -20.80 4.96
CA LEU A 121 3.41 -20.76 5.01
C LEU A 121 3.94 -19.55 5.83
N GLY A 122 3.07 -18.77 6.46
CA GLY A 122 3.44 -17.59 7.24
C GLY A 122 3.82 -16.36 6.39
N ILE A 123 3.49 -16.38 5.09
CA ILE A 123 3.79 -15.27 4.16
C ILE A 123 2.58 -14.35 4.04
N CYS A 124 2.74 -13.10 4.43
CA CYS A 124 1.71 -12.07 4.31
C CYS A 124 1.77 -11.38 2.95
N ALA A 125 0.68 -11.44 2.20
CA ALA A 125 0.51 -10.74 0.93
C ALA A 125 -0.92 -10.19 0.83
N SER A 126 -1.24 -9.47 -0.23
CA SER A 126 -2.59 -8.95 -0.48
C SER A 126 -3.01 -9.22 -1.91
N SER A 127 -4.30 -9.39 -2.14
CA SER A 127 -4.88 -9.25 -3.48
C SER A 127 -4.80 -7.81 -3.96
N GLY A 128 -4.98 -7.57 -5.25
CA GLY A 128 -4.91 -6.24 -5.86
C GLY A 128 -5.82 -5.18 -5.20
N SER A 129 -6.91 -5.61 -4.54
CA SER A 129 -7.87 -4.76 -3.83
C SER A 129 -8.09 -5.24 -2.40
N ALA A 130 -7.11 -5.02 -1.53
CA ALA A 130 -7.18 -5.44 -0.13
C ALA A 130 -8.40 -4.90 0.65
N CYS A 131 -8.96 -3.76 0.26
CA CYS A 131 -10.11 -3.14 0.92
C CYS A 131 -11.47 -3.64 0.39
N THR A 132 -11.49 -4.40 -0.69
CA THR A 132 -12.70 -4.97 -1.30
C THR A 132 -12.65 -6.50 -1.34
N SER A 133 -11.94 -7.11 -0.39
CA SER A 133 -11.73 -8.56 -0.27
C SER A 133 -12.99 -9.42 -0.11
N GLY A 134 -14.17 -8.82 -0.12
CA GLY A 134 -15.46 -9.53 -0.19
C GLY A 134 -16.09 -9.54 -1.60
N SER A 135 -15.43 -8.96 -2.59
CA SER A 135 -15.92 -8.93 -3.98
C SER A 135 -15.17 -9.98 -4.80
N LEU A 136 -15.91 -10.84 -5.47
CA LEU A 136 -15.39 -11.78 -6.48
C LEU A 136 -14.86 -11.08 -7.74
N GLU A 137 -15.04 -9.75 -7.83
CA GLU A 137 -14.60 -8.97 -8.97
C GLU A 137 -13.11 -8.59 -8.83
N PRO A 138 -12.32 -8.68 -9.90
CA PRO A 138 -10.94 -8.26 -9.90
C PRO A 138 -10.81 -6.74 -9.68
N SER A 139 -9.65 -6.28 -9.24
CA SER A 139 -9.37 -4.87 -9.01
C SER A 139 -9.79 -3.99 -10.18
N HIS A 140 -10.66 -3.02 -9.92
CA HIS A 140 -11.08 -2.03 -10.92
C HIS A 140 -9.88 -1.23 -11.47
N VAL A 141 -8.81 -1.07 -10.68
CA VAL A 141 -7.56 -0.41 -11.12
C VAL A 141 -6.86 -1.25 -12.16
N LEU A 142 -6.67 -2.55 -11.91
CA LEU A 142 -6.03 -3.46 -12.89
C LEU A 142 -6.85 -3.54 -14.17
N ARG A 143 -8.16 -3.58 -14.07
CA ARG A 143 -9.06 -3.55 -15.23
C ARG A 143 -8.90 -2.25 -16.04
N ALA A 144 -8.85 -1.10 -15.36
CA ALA A 144 -8.62 0.19 -16.01
C ALA A 144 -7.23 0.31 -16.67
N MET A 145 -6.24 -0.43 -16.16
CA MET A 145 -4.92 -0.55 -16.76
C MET A 145 -4.86 -1.53 -17.93
N GLY A 146 -5.96 -2.22 -18.26
CA GLY A 146 -6.03 -3.17 -19.37
C GLY A 146 -5.45 -4.56 -19.05
N VAL A 147 -5.27 -4.90 -17.77
CA VAL A 147 -4.87 -6.25 -17.37
C VAL A 147 -5.98 -7.23 -17.76
N PRO A 148 -5.68 -8.33 -18.49
CA PRO A 148 -6.68 -9.32 -18.88
C PRO A 148 -7.47 -9.86 -17.68
N PHE A 149 -8.75 -10.12 -17.85
CA PHE A 149 -9.62 -10.61 -16.77
C PHE A 149 -9.07 -11.88 -16.12
N THR A 150 -8.57 -12.82 -16.94
CA THR A 150 -7.95 -14.08 -16.49
C THR A 150 -6.72 -13.89 -15.61
N ALA A 151 -5.98 -12.80 -15.81
CA ALA A 151 -4.80 -12.45 -15.02
C ALA A 151 -5.16 -11.57 -13.82
N ALA A 152 -6.15 -10.67 -13.97
CA ALA A 152 -6.53 -9.75 -12.91
C ALA A 152 -7.10 -10.45 -11.66
N HIS A 153 -7.75 -11.59 -11.82
CA HIS A 153 -8.22 -12.44 -10.71
C HIS A 153 -7.08 -13.06 -9.91
N GLY A 154 -5.98 -13.45 -10.58
CA GLY A 154 -4.79 -14.01 -9.96
C GLY A 154 -3.80 -12.95 -9.47
N SER A 155 -4.22 -11.71 -9.24
CA SER A 155 -3.30 -10.65 -8.86
C SER A 155 -2.93 -10.68 -7.38
N ILE A 156 -1.63 -10.64 -7.12
CA ILE A 156 -1.04 -10.58 -5.77
C ILE A 156 -0.13 -9.36 -5.66
N ARG A 157 -0.24 -8.66 -4.54
CA ARG A 157 0.65 -7.55 -4.18
C ARG A 157 1.50 -7.93 -2.99
N PHE A 158 2.80 -7.92 -3.19
CA PHE A 158 3.80 -8.01 -2.13
C PHE A 158 4.27 -6.60 -1.77
N SER A 159 4.31 -6.30 -0.48
CA SER A 159 4.76 -5.01 0.04
C SER A 159 5.87 -5.26 1.05
N LEU A 160 7.07 -4.85 0.70
CA LEU A 160 8.25 -4.98 1.53
C LEU A 160 8.44 -3.74 2.42
N SER A 161 9.30 -3.82 3.40
CA SER A 161 9.67 -2.71 4.27
C SER A 161 11.15 -2.80 4.66
N ILE A 162 11.62 -1.80 5.40
CA ILE A 162 12.98 -1.80 5.97
C ILE A 162 13.23 -2.98 6.95
N TYR A 163 12.18 -3.67 7.38
CA TYR A 163 12.31 -4.81 8.30
C TYR A 163 12.50 -6.15 7.59
N ASN A 164 12.26 -6.22 6.27
CA ASN A 164 12.48 -7.45 5.53
C ASN A 164 13.95 -7.67 5.20
N THR A 165 14.33 -8.93 5.20
CA THR A 165 15.66 -9.41 4.83
C THR A 165 15.61 -10.25 3.54
N LYS A 166 16.77 -10.64 3.04
CA LYS A 166 16.85 -11.49 1.84
C LYS A 166 16.57 -12.96 2.18
N GLU A 167 16.82 -13.33 3.42
CA GLU A 167 16.68 -14.69 3.95
C GLU A 167 15.21 -15.10 4.13
N GLU A 168 14.35 -14.11 4.43
CA GLU A 168 12.89 -14.27 4.44
C GLU A 168 12.33 -14.47 3.04
#